data_fceb9844677c02e66057e47d00f2efa9
#
_entry.id   fceb9844677c02e66057e47d00f2efa9
#
_cell.length_a   1.000
_cell.length_b   1.000
_cell.length_c   1.000
_cell.angle_alpha   90.00
_cell.angle_beta   90.00
_cell.angle_gamma   90.00
#
_symmetry.space_group_name_H-M   'P 1'
#
loop_
_entity.id
_entity.type
_entity.pdbx_description
1 polymer ?
#
loop_
_entity_poly.entity_id
_entity_poly.type
_entity_poly.pdbx_seq_one_letter_code
_entity_poly.pdbx_strand_id
1 'polypeptide(L)'
;AHRCEDKGYSCLTMPDHFDDQLAPVPALMTAANVTTNLRIGALVWDNDYKHPAVLAKELATMDVLSDGRLELGIGAGWMISDYEQMGIPYDSAKVRIDRFVEGLKVIKGAMAEGPFSFSGDHYTITHYNGTPKPVQAPCPPILIGGGGKRVLSIAAREADIVGINATMSAGVIGPDAFNTMTAEAVDEKVTIVREAAGARFNDIEMNVRAFLVSITDDAKQAASGIASMLGVERQMVEESPFALVGPTSKLIEDLLERRERWGFSYVIVGADDVDLFAPVVAALNGK
;
A
#
# COMPACT_ATOMS: atom_id res chain seq x y z
N ALA A 1 16.24 -0.88 -8.51
CA ALA A 1 15.24 -1.18 -9.54
C ALA A 1 15.67 -2.41 -10.36
N HIS A 2 16.83 -2.40 -11.06
CA HIS A 2 17.33 -3.56 -11.84
C HIS A 2 17.28 -4.86 -11.04
N ARG A 3 17.82 -4.88 -9.83
CA ARG A 3 17.80 -6.08 -8.97
C ARG A 3 16.38 -6.63 -8.74
N CYS A 4 15.39 -5.77 -8.59
CA CYS A 4 13.99 -6.21 -8.42
C CYS A 4 13.47 -6.83 -9.71
N GLU A 5 13.68 -6.18 -10.85
CA GLU A 5 13.24 -6.69 -12.16
C GLU A 5 13.92 -8.02 -12.51
N ASP A 6 15.25 -8.10 -12.37
CA ASP A 6 16.04 -9.30 -12.66
C ASP A 6 15.64 -10.52 -11.81
N LYS A 7 15.12 -10.28 -10.61
CA LYS A 7 14.65 -11.32 -9.70
C LYS A 7 13.14 -11.64 -9.82
N GLY A 8 12.45 -10.99 -10.76
CA GLY A 8 11.05 -11.25 -11.05
C GLY A 8 10.05 -10.60 -10.13
N TYR A 9 10.43 -9.57 -9.34
CA TYR A 9 9.45 -8.76 -8.64
C TYR A 9 8.57 -8.00 -9.63
N SER A 10 7.28 -7.92 -9.34
CA SER A 10 6.30 -7.28 -10.22
C SER A 10 6.21 -5.77 -10.03
N CYS A 11 6.51 -5.27 -8.83
CA CYS A 11 6.38 -3.85 -8.51
C CYS A 11 7.46 -3.38 -7.54
N LEU A 12 7.90 -2.14 -7.69
CA LEU A 12 8.72 -1.39 -6.73
C LEU A 12 7.90 -0.27 -6.14
N THR A 13 7.73 -0.28 -4.81
CA THR A 13 7.00 0.76 -4.10
C THR A 13 7.90 1.56 -3.16
N MET A 14 7.54 2.82 -2.95
CA MET A 14 8.19 3.69 -1.96
C MET A 14 7.15 4.31 -1.03
N PRO A 15 7.45 4.48 0.27
CA PRO A 15 6.62 5.28 1.14
C PRO A 15 6.72 6.78 0.80
N ASP A 16 5.74 7.57 1.24
CA ASP A 16 5.73 9.03 1.08
C ASP A 16 5.85 9.68 2.48
N HIS A 17 7.06 9.65 3.03
CA HIS A 17 7.41 10.24 4.32
C HIS A 17 8.52 11.28 4.16
N PHE A 18 8.77 12.08 5.19
CA PHE A 18 9.79 13.13 5.22
C PHE A 18 11.03 12.76 6.05
N ASP A 19 11.18 11.49 6.39
CA ASP A 19 12.37 10.94 7.03
C ASP A 19 13.54 10.74 6.03
N ASP A 20 14.55 9.94 6.39
CA ASP A 20 15.73 9.68 5.54
C ASP A 20 15.40 8.78 4.35
N GLN A 21 14.63 9.31 3.42
CA GLN A 21 14.29 8.67 2.15
C GLN A 21 14.26 9.66 0.99
N LEU A 22 14.33 9.14 -0.23
CA LEU A 22 14.17 9.94 -1.44
C LEU A 22 12.68 10.31 -1.65
N ALA A 23 12.42 11.49 -2.21
CA ALA A 23 11.07 11.86 -2.63
C ALA A 23 10.54 10.87 -3.68
N PRO A 24 9.31 10.33 -3.52
CA PRO A 24 8.86 9.20 -4.34
C PRO A 24 8.80 9.49 -5.84
N VAL A 25 8.27 10.65 -6.25
CA VAL A 25 8.09 10.96 -7.69
C VAL A 25 9.40 10.89 -8.48
N PRO A 26 10.48 11.64 -8.12
CA PRO A 26 11.73 11.56 -8.87
C PRO A 26 12.41 10.19 -8.76
N ALA A 27 12.34 9.54 -7.59
CA ALA A 27 12.98 8.25 -7.36
C ALA A 27 12.29 7.13 -8.16
N LEU A 28 10.96 7.06 -8.14
CA LEU A 28 10.18 6.09 -8.89
C LEU A 28 10.33 6.28 -10.40
N MET A 29 10.37 7.53 -10.87
CA MET A 29 10.64 7.81 -12.30
C MET A 29 12.04 7.40 -12.72
N THR A 30 13.04 7.57 -11.84
CA THR A 30 14.40 7.04 -12.10
C THR A 30 14.38 5.52 -12.19
N ALA A 31 13.65 4.84 -11.30
CA ALA A 31 13.48 3.39 -11.35
C ALA A 31 12.78 2.93 -12.65
N ALA A 32 11.70 3.62 -13.05
CA ALA A 32 10.99 3.32 -14.29
C ALA A 32 11.87 3.45 -15.55
N ASN A 33 12.73 4.48 -15.59
CA ASN A 33 13.59 4.74 -16.74
C ASN A 33 14.69 3.68 -16.95
N VAL A 34 15.06 2.95 -15.90
CA VAL A 34 16.11 1.92 -15.97
C VAL A 34 15.55 0.49 -15.99
N THR A 35 14.24 0.33 -16.00
CA THR A 35 13.55 -0.97 -16.04
C THR A 35 12.55 -1.00 -17.19
N THR A 36 12.15 -2.21 -17.61
CA THR A 36 11.28 -2.40 -18.78
C THR A 36 9.85 -2.82 -18.37
N ASN A 37 9.73 -3.72 -17.40
CA ASN A 37 8.46 -4.32 -17.01
C ASN A 37 8.06 -4.01 -15.58
N LEU A 38 9.02 -3.62 -14.73
CA LEU A 38 8.79 -3.36 -13.31
C LEU A 38 7.78 -2.22 -13.14
N ARG A 39 6.68 -2.52 -12.46
CA ARG A 39 5.71 -1.50 -12.08
C ARG A 39 6.29 -0.62 -10.96
N ILE A 40 5.81 0.59 -10.87
CA ILE A 40 6.23 1.56 -9.85
C ILE A 40 5.02 2.13 -9.13
N GLY A 41 5.14 2.44 -7.85
CA GLY A 41 4.06 3.06 -7.10
C GLY A 41 4.51 3.60 -5.76
N ALA A 42 3.69 4.41 -5.11
CA ALA A 42 3.90 4.71 -3.69
C ALA A 42 3.06 3.77 -2.82
N LEU A 43 3.57 3.48 -1.65
CA LEU A 43 2.86 2.71 -0.62
C LEU A 43 2.86 3.49 0.70
N VAL A 44 2.07 4.51 0.80
CA VAL A 44 1.17 5.12 -0.20
C VAL A 44 1.39 6.62 -0.23
N TRP A 45 1.01 7.33 -1.32
CA TRP A 45 0.96 8.80 -1.26
C TRP A 45 0.00 9.27 -0.17
N ASP A 46 0.44 10.25 0.61
CA ASP A 46 -0.44 10.91 1.58
C ASP A 46 -1.27 12.00 0.87
N ASN A 47 -2.59 11.87 0.96
CA ASN A 47 -3.52 12.82 0.35
C ASN A 47 -3.34 14.27 0.87
N ASP A 48 -2.81 14.43 2.07
CA ASP A 48 -2.72 15.73 2.73
C ASP A 48 -1.45 16.50 2.34
N TYR A 49 -0.44 15.85 1.75
CA TYR A 49 0.83 16.51 1.41
C TYR A 49 0.76 17.32 0.13
N LYS A 50 -0.21 17.05 -0.75
CA LYS A 50 -0.39 17.76 -2.02
C LYS A 50 -1.86 17.97 -2.34
N HIS A 51 -2.16 19.09 -3.02
CA HIS A 51 -3.48 19.27 -3.59
C HIS A 51 -3.79 18.14 -4.60
N PRO A 52 -4.94 17.44 -4.52
CA PRO A 52 -5.20 16.24 -5.31
C PRO A 52 -5.18 16.45 -6.83
N ALA A 53 -5.51 17.65 -7.34
CA ALA A 53 -5.37 17.96 -8.76
C ALA A 53 -3.89 18.07 -9.19
N VAL A 54 -2.99 18.53 -8.31
CA VAL A 54 -1.54 18.55 -8.57
C VAL A 54 -1.00 17.14 -8.58
N LEU A 55 -1.36 16.35 -7.57
CA LEU A 55 -0.98 14.93 -7.48
C LEU A 55 -1.49 14.15 -8.70
N ALA A 56 -2.74 14.35 -9.11
CA ALA A 56 -3.31 13.70 -10.30
C ALA A 56 -2.49 14.01 -11.57
N LYS A 57 -2.04 15.26 -11.74
CA LYS A 57 -1.20 15.63 -12.88
C LYS A 57 0.17 14.94 -12.83
N GLU A 58 0.81 14.88 -11.68
CA GLU A 58 2.08 14.18 -11.51
C GLU A 58 1.92 12.69 -11.83
N LEU A 59 0.91 12.05 -11.26
CA LEU A 59 0.64 10.62 -11.44
C LEU A 59 0.29 10.25 -12.89
N ALA A 60 -0.55 11.05 -13.57
CA ALA A 60 -0.82 10.86 -14.99
C ALA A 60 0.44 11.01 -15.84
N THR A 61 1.31 11.96 -15.48
CA THR A 61 2.61 12.13 -16.16
C THR A 61 3.53 10.94 -15.92
N MET A 62 3.60 10.41 -14.69
CA MET A 62 4.37 9.21 -14.35
C MET A 62 3.87 7.99 -15.13
N ASP A 63 2.56 7.84 -15.27
CA ASP A 63 1.95 6.74 -16.01
C ASP A 63 2.32 6.80 -17.51
N VAL A 64 2.23 8.00 -18.12
CA VAL A 64 2.65 8.21 -19.51
C VAL A 64 4.15 7.92 -19.70
N LEU A 65 5.01 8.46 -18.83
CA LEU A 65 6.46 8.31 -18.95
C LEU A 65 6.95 6.88 -18.65
N SER A 66 6.20 6.12 -17.89
CA SER A 66 6.48 4.72 -17.60
C SER A 66 5.80 3.73 -18.55
N ASP A 67 5.06 4.22 -19.54
CA ASP A 67 4.27 3.40 -20.47
C ASP A 67 3.26 2.50 -19.76
N GLY A 68 2.45 3.11 -18.86
CA GLY A 68 1.37 2.41 -18.15
C GLY A 68 1.82 1.47 -17.05
N ARG A 69 2.97 1.73 -16.40
CA ARG A 69 3.49 0.90 -15.30
C ARG A 69 3.26 1.50 -13.90
N LEU A 70 2.46 2.55 -13.77
CA LEU A 70 2.13 3.14 -12.48
C LEU A 70 1.06 2.33 -11.74
N GLU A 71 1.24 2.15 -10.43
CA GLU A 71 0.20 1.83 -9.45
C GLU A 71 -0.05 3.04 -8.55
N LEU A 72 -1.32 3.45 -8.44
CA LEU A 72 -1.72 4.61 -7.65
C LEU A 72 -2.04 4.18 -6.23
N GLY A 73 -1.02 4.04 -5.38
CA GLY A 73 -1.23 3.80 -3.95
C GLY A 73 -1.50 5.11 -3.20
N ILE A 74 -2.64 5.24 -2.52
CA ILE A 74 -3.02 6.48 -1.84
C ILE A 74 -3.69 6.20 -0.49
N GLY A 75 -3.47 7.09 0.48
CA GLY A 75 -4.00 6.98 1.83
C GLY A 75 -4.40 8.32 2.44
N ALA A 76 -5.02 8.24 3.62
CA ALA A 76 -5.54 9.39 4.36
C ALA A 76 -4.53 10.01 5.36
N GLY A 77 -3.27 9.60 5.31
CA GLY A 77 -2.25 10.04 6.25
C GLY A 77 -2.38 9.42 7.65
N TRP A 78 -1.24 9.27 8.33
CA TRP A 78 -1.24 8.69 9.68
C TRP A 78 -0.09 9.17 10.58
N MET A 79 1.11 9.41 10.01
CA MET A 79 2.33 9.64 10.80
C MET A 79 2.40 11.09 11.32
N ILE A 80 2.07 11.29 12.59
CA ILE A 80 2.00 12.62 13.21
C ILE A 80 3.31 13.41 13.06
N SER A 81 4.47 12.74 13.13
CA SER A 81 5.78 13.40 13.00
C SER A 81 5.98 14.11 11.66
N ASP A 82 5.46 13.54 10.56
CA ASP A 82 5.55 14.16 9.24
C ASP A 82 4.77 15.48 9.19
N TYR A 83 3.55 15.47 9.72
CA TYR A 83 2.71 16.67 9.78
C TYR A 83 3.34 17.76 10.65
N GLU A 84 3.84 17.40 11.83
CA GLU A 84 4.47 18.35 12.75
C GLU A 84 5.74 18.98 12.17
N GLN A 85 6.62 18.14 11.59
CA GLN A 85 7.90 18.60 11.03
C GLN A 85 7.70 19.49 9.80
N MET A 86 6.70 19.22 8.99
CA MET A 86 6.40 19.98 7.78
C MET A 86 5.43 21.15 8.00
N GLY A 87 4.91 21.30 9.23
CA GLY A 87 3.93 22.35 9.53
C GLY A 87 2.58 22.15 8.86
N ILE A 88 2.25 20.91 8.52
CA ILE A 88 0.94 20.53 7.97
C ILE A 88 -0.02 20.29 9.13
N PRO A 89 -1.25 20.83 9.14
CA PRO A 89 -2.21 20.58 10.20
C PRO A 89 -2.55 19.09 10.34
N TYR A 90 -2.32 18.50 11.53
CA TYR A 90 -2.72 17.13 11.84
C TYR A 90 -4.15 17.10 12.35
N ASP A 91 -5.09 17.10 11.42
CA ASP A 91 -6.52 17.03 11.75
C ASP A 91 -6.91 15.66 12.33
N SER A 92 -8.10 15.59 12.93
CA SER A 92 -8.64 14.30 13.38
C SER A 92 -8.74 13.29 12.23
N ALA A 93 -8.65 12.00 12.55
CA ALA A 93 -8.78 10.93 11.54
C ALA A 93 -10.08 11.05 10.72
N LYS A 94 -11.18 11.53 11.35
CA LYS A 94 -12.44 11.77 10.64
C LYS A 94 -12.24 12.79 9.51
N VAL A 95 -11.64 13.94 9.83
CA VAL A 95 -11.43 15.02 8.85
C VAL A 95 -10.48 14.59 7.75
N ARG A 96 -9.36 13.95 8.10
CA ARG A 96 -8.40 13.44 7.11
C ARG A 96 -9.04 12.42 6.15
N ILE A 97 -9.86 11.49 6.67
CA ILE A 97 -10.57 10.52 5.85
C ILE A 97 -11.65 11.18 4.97
N ASP A 98 -12.36 12.19 5.48
CA ASP A 98 -13.34 12.95 4.66
C ASP A 98 -12.62 13.67 3.51
N ARG A 99 -11.51 14.35 3.79
CA ARG A 99 -10.66 15.01 2.80
C ARG A 99 -10.09 14.03 1.78
N PHE A 100 -9.63 12.86 2.23
CA PHE A 100 -9.15 11.79 1.36
C PHE A 100 -10.22 11.30 0.37
N VAL A 101 -11.46 11.10 0.82
CA VAL A 101 -12.57 10.69 -0.06
C VAL A 101 -12.85 11.73 -1.15
N GLU A 102 -12.78 13.01 -0.81
CA GLU A 102 -12.90 14.07 -1.81
C GLU A 102 -11.69 14.12 -2.74
N GLY A 103 -10.47 13.98 -2.19
CA GLY A 103 -9.23 13.94 -2.96
C GLY A 103 -9.24 12.83 -4.00
N LEU A 104 -9.71 11.64 -3.62
CA LEU A 104 -9.84 10.51 -4.55
C LEU A 104 -10.81 10.82 -5.72
N LYS A 105 -11.93 11.50 -5.45
CA LYS A 105 -12.86 11.95 -6.49
C LYS A 105 -12.22 12.96 -7.42
N VAL A 106 -11.43 13.89 -6.86
CA VAL A 106 -10.70 14.89 -7.65
C VAL A 106 -9.65 14.22 -8.54
N ILE A 107 -8.89 13.26 -8.02
CA ILE A 107 -7.89 12.51 -8.78
C ILE A 107 -8.55 11.76 -9.95
N LYS A 108 -9.59 10.96 -9.67
CA LYS A 108 -10.35 10.22 -10.70
C LYS A 108 -10.94 11.16 -11.74
N GLY A 109 -11.55 12.28 -11.32
CA GLY A 109 -12.12 13.27 -12.22
C GLY A 109 -11.09 13.98 -13.11
N ALA A 110 -9.89 14.30 -12.57
CA ALA A 110 -8.81 14.92 -13.34
C ALA A 110 -8.22 13.96 -14.40
N MET A 111 -8.20 12.65 -14.12
CA MET A 111 -7.69 11.64 -15.05
C MET A 111 -8.73 11.21 -16.09
N ALA A 112 -10.03 11.31 -15.79
CA ALA A 112 -11.11 10.97 -16.72
C ALA A 112 -11.16 11.86 -17.96
N GLU A 113 -11.80 11.39 -19.01
CA GLU A 113 -11.96 12.15 -20.24
C GLU A 113 -12.80 13.43 -20.07
N GLY A 114 -12.36 14.51 -20.69
CA GLY A 114 -13.05 15.78 -20.70
C GLY A 114 -12.87 16.62 -19.42
N PRO A 115 -13.45 17.81 -19.37
CA PRO A 115 -13.41 18.67 -18.20
C PRO A 115 -14.40 18.19 -17.13
N PHE A 116 -14.00 18.33 -15.86
CA PHE A 116 -14.88 18.04 -14.71
C PHE A 116 -14.91 19.22 -13.74
N SER A 117 -15.97 19.27 -12.94
CA SER A 117 -16.11 20.19 -11.82
C SER A 117 -16.48 19.38 -10.56
N PHE A 118 -15.98 19.83 -9.43
CA PHE A 118 -16.25 19.23 -8.13
C PHE A 118 -16.41 20.34 -7.09
N SER A 119 -17.35 20.19 -6.18
CA SER A 119 -17.53 21.08 -5.02
C SER A 119 -17.84 20.22 -3.79
N GLY A 120 -16.91 20.21 -2.85
CA GLY A 120 -16.99 19.53 -1.58
C GLY A 120 -16.67 20.45 -0.42
N ASP A 121 -16.49 19.87 0.75
CA ASP A 121 -16.12 20.60 1.97
C ASP A 121 -14.63 20.97 1.99
N HIS A 122 -13.78 20.20 1.29
CA HIS A 122 -12.33 20.34 1.32
C HIS A 122 -11.76 20.83 -0.02
N TYR A 123 -12.38 20.50 -1.15
CA TYR A 123 -11.87 20.84 -2.47
C TYR A 123 -12.95 21.42 -3.38
N THR A 124 -12.56 22.41 -4.19
CA THR A 124 -13.40 22.97 -5.24
C THR A 124 -12.60 23.00 -6.55
N ILE A 125 -13.12 22.34 -7.58
CA ILE A 125 -12.54 22.26 -8.93
C ILE A 125 -13.53 22.85 -9.92
N THR A 126 -13.07 23.77 -10.78
CA THR A 126 -13.93 24.46 -11.73
C THR A 126 -13.47 24.17 -13.15
N HIS A 127 -14.26 23.42 -13.91
CA HIS A 127 -14.09 23.14 -15.34
C HIS A 127 -12.64 22.74 -15.72
N TYR A 128 -12.02 21.86 -14.91
CA TYR A 128 -10.65 21.42 -15.10
C TYR A 128 -10.59 20.19 -16.00
N ASN A 129 -9.83 20.28 -17.09
CA ASN A 129 -9.48 19.14 -17.92
C ASN A 129 -8.01 18.76 -17.65
N GLY A 130 -7.78 17.78 -16.80
CA GLY A 130 -6.42 17.34 -16.46
C GLY A 130 -5.71 16.75 -17.67
N THR A 131 -4.48 17.20 -17.91
CA THR A 131 -3.59 16.71 -18.97
C THR A 131 -2.17 16.58 -18.46
N PRO A 132 -1.39 15.55 -18.91
CA PRO A 132 -1.81 14.48 -19.83
C PRO A 132 -2.88 13.58 -19.23
N LYS A 133 -3.57 12.80 -20.06
CA LYS A 133 -4.36 11.65 -19.60
C LYS A 133 -3.40 10.47 -19.37
N PRO A 134 -3.65 9.62 -18.39
CA PRO A 134 -2.84 8.41 -18.18
C PRO A 134 -2.99 7.46 -19.37
N VAL A 135 -2.01 6.57 -19.56
CA VAL A 135 -2.09 5.47 -20.52
C VAL A 135 -3.11 4.43 -20.05
N GLN A 136 -3.13 4.18 -18.76
CA GLN A 136 -4.08 3.25 -18.14
C GLN A 136 -5.43 3.94 -17.93
N ALA A 137 -6.46 3.53 -18.65
CA ALA A 137 -7.79 4.14 -18.59
C ALA A 137 -8.75 3.32 -17.70
N PRO A 138 -9.61 3.97 -16.89
CA PRO A 138 -9.79 5.43 -16.74
C PRO A 138 -8.72 6.10 -15.87
N CYS A 139 -7.95 5.33 -15.12
CA CYS A 139 -6.81 5.74 -14.30
C CYS A 139 -5.92 4.50 -14.01
N PRO A 140 -4.67 4.68 -13.56
CA PRO A 140 -3.86 3.59 -13.04
C PRO A 140 -4.58 2.82 -11.93
N PRO A 141 -4.30 1.51 -11.73
CA PRO A 141 -4.90 0.74 -10.65
C PRO A 141 -4.69 1.43 -9.30
N ILE A 142 -5.79 1.58 -8.56
CA ILE A 142 -5.78 2.29 -7.28
C ILE A 142 -5.57 1.31 -6.16
N LEU A 143 -4.50 1.51 -5.38
CA LEU A 143 -4.27 0.82 -4.11
C LEU A 143 -4.67 1.75 -2.96
N ILE A 144 -5.53 1.26 -2.06
CA ILE A 144 -5.84 1.95 -0.80
C ILE A 144 -5.48 1.04 0.36
N GLY A 145 -4.53 1.51 1.18
CA GLY A 145 -4.10 0.80 2.39
C GLY A 145 -4.79 1.33 3.65
N GLY A 146 -5.10 0.44 4.57
CA GLY A 146 -5.64 0.82 5.86
C GLY A 146 -5.84 -0.32 6.85
N GLY A 147 -6.06 0.05 8.12
CA GLY A 147 -6.33 -0.90 9.21
C GLY A 147 -7.67 -0.69 9.90
N GLY A 148 -8.25 0.51 9.80
CA GLY A 148 -9.51 0.85 10.44
C GLY A 148 -10.73 0.58 9.55
N LYS A 149 -11.86 0.21 10.16
CA LYS A 149 -13.10 -0.16 9.46
C LYS A 149 -13.52 0.82 8.37
N ARG A 150 -13.44 2.13 8.66
CA ARG A 150 -13.90 3.17 7.73
C ARG A 150 -13.05 3.20 6.46
N VAL A 151 -11.72 3.19 6.59
CA VAL A 151 -10.79 3.22 5.44
C VAL A 151 -10.91 1.92 4.64
N LEU A 152 -10.97 0.77 5.31
CA LEU A 152 -11.16 -0.53 4.63
C LEU A 152 -12.48 -0.60 3.86
N SER A 153 -13.57 -0.03 4.41
CA SER A 153 -14.86 0.03 3.70
C SER A 153 -14.82 0.98 2.49
N ILE A 154 -14.03 2.05 2.55
CA ILE A 154 -13.78 2.95 1.40
C ILE A 154 -12.95 2.21 0.35
N ALA A 155 -11.85 1.59 0.76
CA ALA A 155 -10.98 0.80 -0.11
C ALA A 155 -11.76 -0.27 -0.86
N ALA A 156 -12.61 -1.01 -0.17
CA ALA A 156 -13.47 -2.05 -0.74
C ALA A 156 -14.40 -1.54 -1.86
N ARG A 157 -14.82 -0.27 -1.80
CA ARG A 157 -15.72 0.33 -2.81
C ARG A 157 -14.98 1.03 -3.95
N GLU A 158 -13.79 1.56 -3.67
CA GLU A 158 -13.14 2.54 -4.54
C GLU A 158 -11.83 2.04 -5.17
N ALA A 159 -11.16 1.06 -4.55
CA ALA A 159 -9.83 0.60 -4.98
C ALA A 159 -9.88 -0.70 -5.80
N ASP A 160 -8.87 -0.89 -6.63
CA ASP A 160 -8.60 -2.14 -7.33
C ASP A 160 -7.75 -3.07 -6.47
N ILE A 161 -6.91 -2.49 -5.61
CA ILE A 161 -6.02 -3.19 -4.68
C ILE A 161 -6.31 -2.71 -3.27
N VAL A 162 -6.63 -3.64 -2.35
CA VAL A 162 -6.89 -3.31 -0.94
C VAL A 162 -5.76 -3.81 -0.06
N GLY A 163 -5.01 -2.87 0.52
CA GLY A 163 -3.91 -3.16 1.43
C GLY A 163 -4.40 -3.27 2.88
N ILE A 164 -4.29 -4.46 3.46
CA ILE A 164 -4.54 -4.66 4.89
C ILE A 164 -3.31 -4.22 5.68
N ASN A 165 -3.52 -3.34 6.68
CA ASN A 165 -2.45 -2.83 7.52
C ASN A 165 -2.86 -2.81 9.00
N ALA A 166 -1.88 -2.51 9.89
CA ALA A 166 -2.16 -2.19 11.29
C ALA A 166 -3.10 -0.98 11.41
N THR A 167 -3.82 -0.90 12.51
CA THR A 167 -4.64 0.28 12.82
C THR A 167 -3.78 1.33 13.50
N MET A 168 -3.53 2.44 12.81
CA MET A 168 -2.59 3.49 13.21
C MET A 168 -3.30 4.69 13.84
N SER A 169 -4.23 4.46 14.76
CA SER A 169 -5.07 5.51 15.36
C SER A 169 -4.28 6.52 16.19
N ALA A 170 -3.16 6.10 16.78
CA ALA A 170 -2.30 6.97 17.59
C ALA A 170 -1.35 7.84 16.75
N GLY A 171 -1.24 7.62 15.43
CA GLY A 171 -0.28 8.31 14.56
C GLY A 171 1.17 7.88 14.74
N VAL A 172 1.39 6.79 15.49
CA VAL A 172 2.70 6.19 15.77
C VAL A 172 2.61 4.66 15.75
N ILE A 173 3.74 4.00 15.51
CA ILE A 173 3.86 2.54 15.62
C ILE A 173 4.13 2.20 17.10
N GLY A 174 3.33 1.31 17.67
CA GLY A 174 3.47 0.88 19.06
C GLY A 174 2.60 -0.33 19.40
N PRO A 175 2.52 -0.72 20.69
CA PRO A 175 1.81 -1.92 21.13
C PRO A 175 0.36 -2.00 20.63
N ASP A 176 -0.35 -0.89 20.60
CA ASP A 176 -1.75 -0.85 20.11
C ASP A 176 -1.84 -1.21 18.62
N ALA A 177 -0.85 -0.80 17.80
CA ALA A 177 -0.78 -1.19 16.40
C ALA A 177 -0.50 -2.71 16.28
N PHE A 178 0.43 -3.25 17.07
CA PHE A 178 0.77 -4.69 17.05
C PHE A 178 -0.42 -5.57 17.39
N ASN A 179 -1.25 -5.20 18.37
CA ASN A 179 -2.48 -5.92 18.72
C ASN A 179 -3.47 -6.05 17.56
N THR A 180 -3.35 -5.19 16.54
CA THR A 180 -4.20 -5.23 15.34
C THR A 180 -3.56 -5.95 14.16
N MET A 181 -2.41 -6.60 14.38
CA MET A 181 -1.65 -7.37 13.37
C MET A 181 -1.74 -8.89 13.60
N THR A 182 -2.55 -9.36 14.53
CA THR A 182 -2.79 -10.78 14.75
C THR A 182 -3.60 -11.40 13.60
N ALA A 183 -3.56 -12.71 13.46
CA ALA A 183 -4.32 -13.44 12.46
C ALA A 183 -5.83 -13.17 12.59
N GLU A 184 -6.36 -13.15 13.82
CA GLU A 184 -7.77 -12.88 14.11
C GLU A 184 -8.16 -11.45 13.72
N ALA A 185 -7.31 -10.47 14.04
CA ALA A 185 -7.55 -9.07 13.64
C ALA A 185 -7.58 -8.92 12.12
N VAL A 186 -6.78 -9.72 11.40
CA VAL A 186 -6.79 -9.74 9.93
C VAL A 186 -8.04 -10.44 9.39
N ASP A 187 -8.51 -11.52 10.00
CA ASP A 187 -9.81 -12.15 9.65
C ASP A 187 -10.95 -11.12 9.73
N GLU A 188 -11.00 -10.33 10.80
CA GLU A 188 -11.99 -9.25 10.96
C GLU A 188 -11.86 -8.18 9.86
N LYS A 189 -10.63 -7.73 9.55
CA LYS A 189 -10.38 -6.72 8.52
C LYS A 189 -10.77 -7.22 7.13
N VAL A 190 -10.44 -8.45 6.78
CA VAL A 190 -10.83 -9.07 5.50
C VAL A 190 -12.35 -9.22 5.41
N THR A 191 -13.01 -9.57 6.53
CA THR A 191 -14.47 -9.61 6.61
C THR A 191 -15.09 -8.24 6.34
N ILE A 192 -14.55 -7.16 6.92
CA ILE A 192 -15.01 -5.79 6.66
C ILE A 192 -14.89 -5.45 5.15
N VAL A 193 -13.77 -5.82 4.53
CA VAL A 193 -13.58 -5.58 3.09
C VAL A 193 -14.59 -6.37 2.27
N ARG A 194 -14.77 -7.65 2.56
CA ARG A 194 -15.69 -8.54 1.85
C ARG A 194 -17.15 -8.05 1.95
N GLU A 195 -17.60 -7.69 3.15
CA GLU A 195 -18.95 -7.15 3.37
C GLU A 195 -19.17 -5.83 2.63
N ALA A 196 -18.18 -4.91 2.68
CA ALA A 196 -18.29 -3.60 2.05
C ALA A 196 -18.20 -3.65 0.52
N ALA A 197 -17.46 -4.61 -0.04
CA ALA A 197 -17.31 -4.81 -1.48
C ALA A 197 -18.49 -5.56 -2.10
N GLY A 198 -19.13 -6.49 -1.35
CA GLY A 198 -20.15 -7.37 -1.89
C GLY A 198 -19.64 -8.18 -3.09
N ALA A 199 -20.36 -8.19 -4.21
CA ALA A 199 -19.97 -8.91 -5.41
C ALA A 199 -18.62 -8.46 -6.00
N ARG A 200 -18.24 -7.20 -5.79
CA ARG A 200 -16.97 -6.63 -6.25
C ARG A 200 -15.75 -7.24 -5.58
N PHE A 201 -15.91 -7.96 -4.45
CA PHE A 201 -14.78 -8.58 -3.75
C PHE A 201 -13.92 -9.49 -4.64
N ASN A 202 -14.52 -10.14 -5.62
CA ASN A 202 -13.81 -11.02 -6.56
C ASN A 202 -12.93 -10.27 -7.58
N ASP A 203 -13.14 -8.96 -7.73
CA ASP A 203 -12.38 -8.09 -8.63
C ASP A 203 -11.27 -7.32 -7.89
N ILE A 204 -11.20 -7.49 -6.56
CA ILE A 204 -10.21 -6.82 -5.69
C ILE A 204 -8.98 -7.70 -5.52
N GLU A 205 -7.80 -7.14 -5.77
CA GLU A 205 -6.55 -7.75 -5.36
C GLU A 205 -6.26 -7.40 -3.90
N MET A 206 -6.08 -8.44 -3.07
CA MET A 206 -5.79 -8.26 -1.64
C MET A 206 -4.27 -8.18 -1.42
N ASN A 207 -3.84 -7.10 -0.76
CA ASN A 207 -2.43 -6.80 -0.51
C ASN A 207 -2.10 -6.82 0.97
N VAL A 208 -0.89 -7.26 1.29
CA VAL A 208 -0.28 -7.16 2.61
C VAL A 208 1.21 -6.84 2.50
N ARG A 209 1.73 -6.04 3.44
CA ARG A 209 3.18 -5.83 3.59
C ARG A 209 3.71 -6.69 4.73
N ALA A 210 4.63 -7.60 4.45
CA ALA A 210 5.43 -8.26 5.47
C ALA A 210 6.52 -7.30 5.97
N PHE A 211 6.37 -6.82 7.19
CA PHE A 211 7.34 -5.90 7.83
C PHE A 211 8.54 -6.64 8.41
N LEU A 212 8.33 -7.92 8.76
CA LEU A 212 9.31 -8.77 9.43
C LEU A 212 9.58 -9.97 8.53
N VAL A 213 10.70 -9.95 7.84
CA VAL A 213 11.16 -11.08 7.01
C VAL A 213 12.44 -11.64 7.61
N SER A 214 12.47 -12.94 7.89
CA SER A 214 13.65 -13.64 8.39
C SER A 214 13.75 -15.01 7.77
N ILE A 215 14.63 -15.14 6.78
CA ILE A 215 14.86 -16.42 6.12
C ILE A 215 15.94 -17.18 6.87
N THR A 216 15.56 -18.27 7.55
CA THR A 216 16.40 -19.05 8.45
C THR A 216 15.89 -20.48 8.60
N ASP A 217 16.80 -21.42 8.88
CA ASP A 217 16.43 -22.80 9.19
C ASP A 217 15.88 -22.95 10.62
N ASP A 218 16.20 -22.02 11.53
CA ASP A 218 15.67 -22.00 12.89
C ASP A 218 14.56 -20.94 13.05
N ALA A 219 13.41 -21.25 12.46
CA ALA A 219 12.22 -20.38 12.49
C ALA A 219 11.76 -20.06 13.93
N LYS A 220 11.87 -21.05 14.84
CA LYS A 220 11.41 -20.90 16.22
C LYS A 220 12.27 -19.92 17.01
N GLN A 221 13.60 -20.02 16.87
CA GLN A 221 14.52 -19.09 17.51
C GLN A 221 14.36 -17.68 16.98
N ALA A 222 14.25 -17.53 15.65
CA ALA A 222 14.05 -16.24 15.01
C ALA A 222 12.73 -15.59 15.44
N ALA A 223 11.62 -16.33 15.42
CA ALA A 223 10.33 -15.84 15.88
C ALA A 223 10.35 -15.44 17.37
N SER A 224 11.05 -16.21 18.22
CA SER A 224 11.23 -15.87 19.64
C SER A 224 12.04 -14.59 19.84
N GLY A 225 13.08 -14.39 19.03
CA GLY A 225 13.90 -13.16 19.05
C GLY A 225 13.10 -11.92 18.64
N ILE A 226 12.33 -12.01 17.57
CA ILE A 226 11.44 -10.96 17.11
C ILE A 226 10.37 -10.64 18.16
N ALA A 227 9.72 -11.67 18.72
CA ALA A 227 8.70 -11.51 19.74
C ALA A 227 9.23 -10.80 20.99
N SER A 228 10.43 -11.17 21.43
CA SER A 228 11.11 -10.51 22.56
C SER A 228 11.43 -9.04 22.27
N MET A 229 11.88 -8.74 21.06
CA MET A 229 12.18 -7.36 20.62
C MET A 229 10.93 -6.49 20.59
N LEU A 230 9.81 -7.02 20.13
CA LEU A 230 8.54 -6.30 20.00
C LEU A 230 7.70 -6.31 21.29
N GLY A 231 8.05 -7.15 22.28
CA GLY A 231 7.26 -7.33 23.49
C GLY A 231 5.91 -8.03 23.26
N VAL A 232 5.86 -8.96 22.30
CA VAL A 232 4.66 -9.72 21.93
C VAL A 232 4.89 -11.23 22.14
N GLU A 233 3.81 -12.00 22.09
CA GLU A 233 3.91 -13.48 22.15
C GLU A 233 4.50 -14.02 20.84
N ARG A 234 5.34 -15.10 20.95
CA ARG A 234 5.94 -15.75 19.78
C ARG A 234 4.90 -16.23 18.77
N GLN A 235 3.79 -16.78 19.25
CA GLN A 235 2.69 -17.25 18.40
C GLN A 235 2.15 -16.12 17.50
N MET A 236 2.05 -14.90 18.02
CA MET A 236 1.63 -13.75 17.22
C MET A 236 2.57 -13.50 16.03
N VAL A 237 3.89 -13.66 16.21
CA VAL A 237 4.85 -13.51 15.11
C VAL A 237 4.73 -14.65 14.09
N GLU A 238 4.50 -15.88 14.55
CA GLU A 238 4.37 -17.07 13.70
C GLU A 238 3.10 -17.05 12.85
N GLU A 239 1.99 -16.53 13.37
CA GLU A 239 0.67 -16.55 12.73
C GLU A 239 0.31 -15.25 11.99
N SER A 240 0.98 -14.15 12.32
CA SER A 240 0.70 -12.84 11.71
C SER A 240 1.08 -12.81 10.21
N PRO A 241 0.19 -12.35 9.32
CA PRO A 241 0.53 -12.19 7.91
C PRO A 241 1.56 -11.07 7.65
N PHE A 242 1.85 -10.25 8.65
CA PHE A 242 2.85 -9.19 8.59
C PHE A 242 4.27 -9.68 8.89
N ALA A 243 4.43 -10.97 9.23
CA ALA A 243 5.73 -11.61 9.46
C ALA A 243 5.90 -12.84 8.57
N LEU A 244 7.11 -13.03 8.05
CA LEU A 244 7.53 -14.19 7.27
C LEU A 244 8.83 -14.73 7.87
N VAL A 245 8.76 -15.82 8.64
CA VAL A 245 9.88 -16.33 9.41
C VAL A 245 10.06 -17.83 9.19
N GLY A 246 11.22 -18.24 8.70
CA GLY A 246 11.56 -19.63 8.48
C GLY A 246 12.33 -19.89 7.19
N PRO A 247 12.56 -21.17 6.82
CA PRO A 247 13.20 -21.51 5.57
C PRO A 247 12.29 -21.16 4.37
N THR A 248 12.89 -20.99 3.21
CA THR A 248 12.19 -20.62 1.95
C THR A 248 10.94 -21.48 1.69
N SER A 249 11.03 -22.81 1.92
CA SER A 249 9.88 -23.72 1.72
C SER A 249 8.70 -23.37 2.61
N LYS A 250 8.97 -23.06 3.89
CA LYS A 250 7.92 -22.64 4.83
C LYS A 250 7.29 -21.30 4.39
N LEU A 251 8.10 -20.32 3.97
CA LEU A 251 7.58 -19.04 3.51
C LEU A 251 6.64 -19.21 2.29
N ILE A 252 6.97 -20.13 1.38
CA ILE A 252 6.12 -20.47 0.24
C ILE A 252 4.79 -21.09 0.72
N GLU A 253 4.84 -22.04 1.65
CA GLU A 253 3.65 -22.68 2.22
C GLU A 253 2.77 -21.66 2.97
N ASP A 254 3.37 -20.82 3.82
CA ASP A 254 2.67 -19.76 4.56
C ASP A 254 1.96 -18.77 3.60
N LEU A 255 2.62 -18.38 2.51
CA LEU A 255 2.02 -17.46 1.53
C LEU A 255 0.87 -18.08 0.76
N LEU A 256 0.96 -19.36 0.41
CA LEU A 256 -0.15 -20.09 -0.23
C LEU A 256 -1.34 -20.23 0.74
N GLU A 257 -1.09 -20.59 2.01
CA GLU A 257 -2.14 -20.66 3.04
C GLU A 257 -2.81 -19.30 3.27
N ARG A 258 -2.03 -18.22 3.32
CA ARG A 258 -2.55 -16.85 3.48
C ARG A 258 -3.37 -16.40 2.29
N ARG A 259 -3.02 -16.84 1.09
CA ARG A 259 -3.82 -16.62 -0.11
C ARG A 259 -5.17 -17.32 -0.02
N GLU A 260 -5.21 -18.58 0.41
CA GLU A 260 -6.46 -19.32 0.62
C GLU A 260 -7.33 -18.69 1.73
N ARG A 261 -6.71 -18.31 2.84
CA ARG A 261 -7.43 -17.78 4.02
C ARG A 261 -7.94 -16.35 3.80
N TRP A 262 -7.09 -15.46 3.29
CA TRP A 262 -7.34 -14.02 3.24
C TRP A 262 -7.41 -13.44 1.83
N GLY A 263 -7.06 -14.20 0.82
CA GLY A 263 -7.00 -13.75 -0.56
C GLY A 263 -5.72 -12.96 -0.91
N PHE A 264 -4.70 -12.95 -0.04
CA PHE A 264 -3.48 -12.18 -0.30
C PHE A 264 -2.71 -12.73 -1.50
N SER A 265 -2.81 -12.05 -2.63
CA SER A 265 -2.09 -12.33 -3.87
C SER A 265 -0.96 -11.32 -4.13
N TYR A 266 -1.00 -10.17 -3.47
CA TYR A 266 0.01 -9.13 -3.60
C TYR A 266 0.75 -8.94 -2.26
N VAL A 267 1.96 -9.47 -2.17
CA VAL A 267 2.78 -9.40 -0.95
C VAL A 267 3.98 -8.47 -1.17
N ILE A 268 4.18 -7.53 -0.25
CA ILE A 268 5.29 -6.58 -0.28
C ILE A 268 6.28 -6.93 0.82
N VAL A 269 7.57 -6.93 0.49
CA VAL A 269 8.69 -7.11 1.41
C VAL A 269 9.62 -5.91 1.41
N GLY A 270 10.49 -5.79 2.40
CA GLY A 270 11.48 -4.72 2.50
C GLY A 270 12.53 -4.76 1.39
N ALA A 271 13.12 -3.60 1.06
CA ALA A 271 14.18 -3.51 0.06
C ALA A 271 15.45 -4.31 0.45
N ASP A 272 15.69 -4.47 1.74
CA ASP A 272 16.83 -5.25 2.25
C ASP A 272 16.65 -6.75 2.03
N ASP A 273 15.41 -7.21 1.88
CA ASP A 273 15.08 -8.63 1.70
C ASP A 273 15.09 -9.08 0.23
N VAL A 274 15.25 -8.16 -0.72
CA VAL A 274 15.12 -8.43 -2.17
C VAL A 274 15.97 -9.61 -2.64
N ASP A 275 17.20 -9.75 -2.16
CA ASP A 275 18.07 -10.86 -2.58
C ASP A 275 17.69 -12.17 -1.90
N LEU A 276 17.43 -12.15 -0.62
CA LEU A 276 17.12 -13.34 0.17
C LEU A 276 15.74 -13.90 -0.18
N PHE A 277 14.78 -13.03 -0.48
CA PHE A 277 13.40 -13.41 -0.81
C PHE A 277 13.21 -13.82 -2.28
N ALA A 278 14.20 -13.61 -3.16
CA ALA A 278 14.12 -13.94 -4.59
C ALA A 278 13.72 -15.40 -4.89
N PRO A 279 14.15 -16.44 -4.13
CA PRO A 279 13.68 -17.80 -4.36
C PRO A 279 12.17 -18.00 -4.12
N VAL A 280 11.60 -17.26 -3.19
CA VAL A 280 10.14 -17.25 -2.93
C VAL A 280 9.41 -16.61 -4.11
N VAL A 281 9.92 -15.46 -4.60
CA VAL A 281 9.39 -14.79 -5.80
C VAL A 281 9.41 -15.73 -7.00
N ALA A 282 10.54 -16.39 -7.27
CA ALA A 282 10.66 -17.34 -8.38
C ALA A 282 9.67 -18.52 -8.29
N ALA A 283 9.30 -18.94 -7.08
CA ALA A 283 8.33 -20.00 -6.85
C ALA A 283 6.88 -19.56 -7.05
N LEU A 284 6.53 -18.32 -6.71
CA LEU A 284 5.14 -17.88 -6.58
C LEU A 284 4.71 -16.78 -7.56
N ASN A 285 5.65 -16.04 -8.17
CA ASN A 285 5.29 -14.95 -9.07
C ASN A 285 4.45 -15.46 -10.25
N GLY A 286 3.30 -14.82 -10.49
CA GLY A 286 2.38 -15.17 -11.56
C GLY A 286 1.54 -16.45 -11.34
N LYS A 287 1.48 -16.96 -10.10
CA LYS A 287 0.69 -18.15 -9.75
C LYS A 287 -0.52 -17.81 -8.90
#